data_724a71639586eb970bdb497bed409562
#
_entry.id   724a71639586eb970bdb497bed409562
#
_cell.length_a   1.000
_cell.length_b   1.000
_cell.length_c   1.000
_cell.angle_alpha   90.00
_cell.angle_beta   90.00
_cell.angle_gamma   90.00
#
_symmetry.space_group_name_H-M   'P 1'
#
loop_
_entity.id
_entity.type
_entity.pdbx_description
1 polymer ?
#
loop_
_entity_poly.entity_id
_entity_poly.type
_entity_poly.pdbx_seq_one_letter_code
_entity_poly.pdbx_strand_id
1 'polypeptide(L)'
;NSVDVIISVLDNLKLRNIFYDYIILLQPTSPLRGVRDINKSIELMLFKECASVVSVCKVNHNPLWINTLPDDDSMINFIDNPFLNKSSQDLPHYYKLNGAIYLCDSKRLRDEKSLFIKESCFAFKMNFSHSIDIDSKDDLHLANFFLDKYNS
;
A
#
# COMPACT_ATOMS: atom_id res chain seq x y z
N ASN A 1 -8.88 3.66 14.83
CA ASN A 1 -8.16 3.42 13.58
C ASN A 1 -7.54 2.02 13.57
N SER A 2 -6.98 1.57 12.45
CA SER A 2 -6.40 0.21 12.34
C SER A 2 -5.26 -0.05 13.32
N VAL A 3 -4.47 0.95 13.66
CA VAL A 3 -3.35 0.84 14.62
C VAL A 3 -3.87 0.54 16.03
N ASP A 4 -4.93 1.21 16.45
CA ASP A 4 -5.52 0.98 17.78
C ASP A 4 -6.09 -0.43 17.89
N VAL A 5 -6.70 -0.94 16.82
CA VAL A 5 -7.20 -2.32 16.77
C VAL A 5 -6.03 -3.32 16.90
N ILE A 6 -4.95 -3.12 16.15
CA ILE A 6 -3.78 -3.99 16.23
C ILE A 6 -3.19 -3.98 17.65
N ILE A 7 -3.02 -2.81 18.25
CA ILE A 7 -2.51 -2.67 19.62
C ILE A 7 -3.42 -3.42 20.61
N SER A 8 -4.74 -3.25 20.50
CA SER A 8 -5.70 -3.98 21.34
C SER A 8 -5.59 -5.50 21.19
N VAL A 9 -5.41 -6.01 19.96
CA VAL A 9 -5.19 -7.44 19.72
C VAL A 9 -3.89 -7.91 20.37
N LEU A 10 -2.80 -7.17 20.20
CA LEU A 10 -1.51 -7.50 20.83
C LEU A 10 -1.59 -7.48 22.36
N ASP A 11 -2.38 -6.56 22.96
CA ASP A 11 -2.59 -6.51 24.40
C ASP A 11 -3.37 -7.73 24.92
N ASN A 12 -4.41 -8.14 24.20
CA ASN A 12 -5.17 -9.35 24.51
C ASN A 12 -4.32 -10.62 24.41
N LEU A 13 -3.42 -10.71 23.42
CA LEU A 13 -2.49 -11.81 23.27
C LEU A 13 -1.47 -11.84 24.41
N LYS A 14 -0.96 -10.68 24.80
CA LYS A 14 -0.05 -10.54 25.95
C LYS A 14 -0.67 -11.04 27.26
N LEU A 15 -1.97 -10.80 27.50
CA LEU A 15 -2.69 -11.34 28.67
C LEU A 15 -2.72 -12.87 28.70
N ARG A 16 -2.56 -13.51 27.53
CA ARG A 16 -2.46 -14.97 27.34
C ARG A 16 -1.03 -15.48 27.30
N ASN A 17 -0.01 -14.65 27.63
CA ASN A 17 1.41 -14.93 27.50
C ASN A 17 1.85 -15.28 26.06
N ILE A 18 1.16 -14.72 25.05
CA ILE A 18 1.51 -14.86 23.63
C ILE A 18 2.14 -13.56 23.15
N PHE A 19 3.33 -13.63 22.58
CA PHE A 19 4.12 -12.49 22.12
C PHE A 19 4.51 -12.69 20.67
N TYR A 20 4.47 -11.61 19.89
CA TYR A 20 4.92 -11.58 18.51
C TYR A 20 5.86 -10.39 18.30
N ASP A 21 6.99 -10.64 17.65
CA ASP A 21 7.98 -9.61 17.33
C ASP A 21 7.49 -8.75 16.15
N TYR A 22 6.73 -9.34 15.24
CA TYR A 22 6.22 -8.67 14.04
C TYR A 22 4.72 -8.88 13.89
N ILE A 23 4.08 -7.93 13.22
CA ILE A 23 2.69 -8.01 12.79
C ILE A 23 2.59 -7.78 11.29
N ILE A 24 1.64 -8.44 10.66
CA ILE A 24 1.24 -8.15 9.28
C ILE A 24 -0.23 -7.81 9.28
N LEU A 25 -0.58 -6.59 8.87
CA LEU A 25 -1.94 -6.21 8.57
C LEU A 25 -2.20 -6.47 7.08
N LEU A 26 -3.18 -7.31 6.81
CA LEU A 26 -3.65 -7.68 5.48
C LEU A 26 -5.09 -7.21 5.33
N GLN A 27 -5.33 -6.17 4.54
CA GLN A 27 -6.70 -5.67 4.34
C GLN A 27 -7.52 -6.64 3.49
N PRO A 28 -8.76 -6.97 3.88
CA PRO A 28 -9.62 -7.89 3.13
C PRO A 28 -10.03 -7.35 1.76
N THR A 29 -10.02 -6.03 1.58
CA THR A 29 -10.32 -5.34 0.32
C THR A 29 -9.24 -5.53 -0.76
N SER A 30 -8.09 -6.10 -0.42
CA SER A 30 -7.00 -6.42 -1.37
C SER A 30 -6.87 -7.94 -1.57
N PRO A 31 -7.83 -8.64 -2.18
CA PRO A 31 -7.89 -10.11 -2.21
C PRO A 31 -6.87 -10.77 -3.13
N LEU A 32 -6.31 -10.06 -4.11
CA LEU A 32 -5.39 -10.60 -5.11
C LEU A 32 -3.92 -10.65 -4.66
N ARG A 33 -3.64 -10.18 -3.46
CA ARG A 33 -2.34 -10.36 -2.81
C ARG A 33 -2.10 -11.86 -2.58
N GLY A 34 -0.99 -12.37 -3.15
CA GLY A 34 -0.62 -13.77 -3.05
C GLY A 34 0.34 -14.07 -1.90
N VAL A 35 0.51 -15.36 -1.57
CA VAL A 35 1.51 -15.84 -0.59
C VAL A 35 2.92 -15.39 -0.96
N ARG A 36 3.23 -15.34 -2.26
CA ARG A 36 4.53 -14.86 -2.76
C ARG A 36 4.79 -13.39 -2.41
N ASP A 37 3.76 -12.54 -2.44
CA ASP A 37 3.89 -11.11 -2.09
C ASP A 37 4.17 -10.97 -0.58
N ILE A 38 3.47 -11.75 0.24
CA ILE A 38 3.68 -11.77 1.70
C ILE A 38 5.11 -12.20 2.02
N ASN A 39 5.56 -13.35 1.49
CA ASN A 39 6.89 -13.87 1.76
C ASN A 39 7.98 -12.88 1.32
N LYS A 40 7.87 -12.29 0.14
CA LYS A 40 8.83 -11.29 -0.35
C LYS A 40 8.85 -10.01 0.49
N SER A 41 7.71 -9.60 1.05
CA SER A 41 7.68 -8.45 1.95
C SER A 41 8.42 -8.74 3.26
N ILE A 42 8.31 -9.97 3.78
CA ILE A 42 9.06 -10.43 4.97
C ILE A 42 10.57 -10.51 4.65
N GLU A 43 10.93 -11.13 3.51
CA GLU A 43 12.32 -11.19 3.05
C GLU A 43 12.93 -9.79 2.92
N LEU A 44 12.18 -8.82 2.37
CA LEU A 44 12.62 -7.43 2.27
C LEU A 44 12.86 -6.81 3.64
N MET A 45 11.97 -7.02 4.60
CA MET A 45 12.12 -6.51 5.96
C MET A 45 13.38 -7.04 6.63
N LEU A 46 13.61 -8.34 6.52
CA LEU A 46 14.79 -9.00 7.09
C LEU A 46 16.08 -8.54 6.38
N PHE A 47 16.07 -8.47 5.05
CA PHE A 47 17.23 -8.03 4.27
C PHE A 47 17.61 -6.56 4.54
N LYS A 48 16.62 -5.69 4.75
CA LYS A 48 16.83 -4.27 5.05
C LYS A 48 17.05 -4.00 6.54
N GLU A 49 16.88 -5.00 7.38
CA GLU A 49 16.90 -4.85 8.85
C GLU A 49 16.02 -3.66 9.30
N CYS A 50 14.85 -3.51 8.67
CA CYS A 50 13.98 -2.37 8.87
C CYS A 50 12.81 -2.68 9.82
N ALA A 51 12.21 -1.63 10.37
CA ALA A 51 11.12 -1.76 11.34
C ALA A 51 9.73 -1.82 10.69
N SER A 52 9.59 -1.42 9.43
CA SER A 52 8.33 -1.59 8.70
C SER A 52 8.52 -1.71 7.20
N VAL A 53 7.59 -2.42 6.55
CA VAL A 53 7.47 -2.55 5.11
C VAL A 53 6.02 -2.31 4.71
N VAL A 54 5.79 -1.42 3.77
CA VAL A 54 4.45 -1.09 3.28
C VAL A 54 4.38 -1.34 1.78
N SER A 55 3.33 -2.04 1.35
CA SER A 55 3.15 -2.33 -0.06
C SER A 55 2.65 -1.14 -0.86
N VAL A 56 3.22 -1.00 -2.06
CA VAL A 56 2.88 0.05 -3.03
C VAL A 56 2.76 -0.54 -4.43
N CYS A 57 2.02 0.12 -5.30
CA CYS A 57 2.04 -0.18 -6.73
C CYS A 57 2.32 1.08 -7.55
N LYS A 58 2.89 0.88 -8.74
CA LYS A 58 3.09 1.97 -9.70
C LYS A 58 1.74 2.56 -10.11
N VAL A 59 1.63 3.89 -10.17
CA VAL A 59 0.42 4.55 -10.64
C VAL A 59 0.29 4.46 -12.17
N ASN A 60 -0.95 4.30 -12.67
CA ASN A 60 -1.23 4.29 -14.10
C ASN A 60 -1.24 5.71 -14.69
N HIS A 61 -1.69 6.68 -13.89
CA HIS A 61 -1.74 8.09 -14.27
C HIS A 61 -0.76 8.88 -13.41
N ASN A 62 0.11 9.64 -14.07
CA ASN A 62 1.14 10.40 -13.36
C ASN A 62 0.50 11.54 -12.56
N PRO A 63 0.80 11.70 -11.25
CA PRO A 63 0.23 12.77 -10.43
C PRO A 63 0.53 14.18 -10.95
N LEU A 64 1.56 14.36 -11.76
CA LEU A 64 1.88 15.64 -12.38
C LEU A 64 0.81 16.09 -13.41
N TRP A 65 -0.11 15.20 -13.79
CA TRP A 65 -1.24 15.49 -14.67
C TRP A 65 -2.59 15.46 -13.94
N ILE A 66 -2.57 15.51 -12.61
CA ILE A 66 -3.76 15.44 -11.77
C ILE A 66 -3.82 16.70 -10.93
N ASN A 67 -5.01 17.34 -10.88
CA ASN A 67 -5.27 18.47 -10.01
C ASN A 67 -6.75 18.50 -9.61
N THR A 68 -7.09 19.36 -8.68
CA THR A 68 -8.48 19.70 -8.34
C THR A 68 -9.02 20.72 -9.36
N LEU A 69 -10.34 20.70 -9.57
CA LEU A 69 -11.03 21.71 -10.36
C LEU A 69 -11.63 22.77 -9.45
N PRO A 70 -11.57 24.06 -9.81
CA PRO A 70 -12.36 25.10 -9.17
C PRO A 70 -13.86 24.95 -9.50
N ASP A 71 -14.72 25.70 -8.79
CA ASP A 71 -16.18 25.62 -8.95
C ASP A 71 -16.68 26.01 -10.36
N ASP A 72 -15.90 26.77 -11.12
CA ASP A 72 -16.21 27.19 -12.49
C ASP A 72 -15.62 26.26 -13.56
N ASP A 73 -15.07 25.12 -13.16
CA ASP A 73 -14.42 24.12 -14.04
C ASP A 73 -13.26 24.69 -14.88
N SER A 74 -12.67 25.82 -14.48
CA SER A 74 -11.58 26.46 -15.20
C SER A 74 -10.32 25.60 -15.22
N MET A 75 -9.74 25.43 -16.40
CA MET A 75 -8.49 24.69 -16.64
C MET A 75 -7.24 25.60 -16.67
N ILE A 76 -7.37 26.90 -16.40
CA ILE A 76 -6.28 27.87 -16.57
C ILE A 76 -5.02 27.49 -15.80
N ASN A 77 -5.18 26.98 -14.57
CA ASN A 77 -4.08 26.56 -13.70
C ASN A 77 -4.09 25.04 -13.43
N PHE A 78 -4.77 24.27 -14.29
CA PHE A 78 -4.93 22.82 -14.05
C PHE A 78 -3.59 22.09 -14.12
N ILE A 79 -2.76 22.44 -15.09
CA ILE A 79 -1.38 21.95 -15.19
C ILE A 79 -0.45 23.15 -15.34
N ASP A 80 0.06 23.65 -14.24
CA ASP A 80 1.10 24.66 -14.21
C ASP A 80 2.47 23.97 -14.16
N ASN A 81 3.03 23.61 -15.39
CA ASN A 81 4.09 22.66 -15.27
C ASN A 81 4.93 22.52 -16.55
N PRO A 82 6.26 22.53 -16.43
CA PRO A 82 7.18 22.23 -17.52
C PRO A 82 7.05 20.78 -18.04
N PHE A 83 6.18 19.96 -17.44
CA PHE A 83 5.94 18.56 -17.80
C PHE A 83 4.70 18.36 -18.68
N LEU A 84 3.93 19.42 -18.99
CA LEU A 84 2.71 19.36 -19.77
C LEU A 84 2.90 18.67 -21.15
N ASN A 85 4.04 18.92 -21.79
CA ASN A 85 4.38 18.40 -23.11
C ASN A 85 5.28 17.15 -23.07
N LYS A 86 5.51 16.57 -21.91
CA LYS A 86 6.31 15.34 -21.78
C LYS A 86 5.43 14.12 -21.97
N SER A 87 5.99 13.08 -22.58
CA SER A 87 5.33 11.79 -22.62
C SER A 87 5.35 11.12 -21.23
N SER A 88 4.42 10.19 -20.99
CA SER A 88 4.41 9.44 -19.70
C SER A 88 5.70 8.67 -19.44
N GLN A 89 6.46 8.37 -20.49
CA GLN A 89 7.73 7.63 -20.40
C GLN A 89 8.89 8.52 -19.91
N ASP A 90 8.78 9.84 -20.12
CA ASP A 90 9.78 10.83 -19.72
C ASP A 90 9.56 11.37 -18.30
N LEU A 91 8.45 10.96 -17.66
CA LEU A 91 8.11 11.38 -16.32
C LEU A 91 8.62 10.39 -15.26
N PRO A 92 8.94 10.87 -14.05
CA PRO A 92 9.29 10.01 -12.95
C PRO A 92 8.21 8.97 -12.65
N HIS A 93 8.63 7.79 -12.20
CA HIS A 93 7.70 6.77 -11.75
C HIS A 93 7.17 7.11 -10.36
N TYR A 94 5.86 7.23 -10.25
CA TYR A 94 5.18 7.41 -8.98
C TYR A 94 4.54 6.11 -8.51
N TYR A 95 4.42 5.98 -7.21
CA TYR A 95 3.81 4.82 -6.55
C TYR A 95 2.72 5.31 -5.61
N LYS A 96 1.63 4.53 -5.51
CA LYS A 96 0.57 4.73 -4.53
C LYS A 96 0.56 3.59 -3.52
N LEU A 97 0.09 3.87 -2.31
CA LEU A 97 -0.27 2.81 -1.36
C LEU A 97 -1.38 1.96 -1.98
N ASN A 98 -1.29 0.64 -1.86
CA ASN A 98 -2.28 -0.28 -2.40
C ASN A 98 -3.08 -1.02 -1.33
N GLY A 99 -2.86 -0.73 -0.03
CA GLY A 99 -3.60 -1.33 1.07
C GLY A 99 -3.27 -2.80 1.35
N ALA A 100 -2.52 -3.47 0.49
CA ALA A 100 -2.43 -4.91 0.51
C ALA A 100 -1.62 -5.48 1.68
N ILE A 101 -0.46 -4.91 2.02
CA ILE A 101 0.46 -5.41 3.05
C ILE A 101 1.03 -4.25 3.86
N TYR A 102 0.89 -4.34 5.18
CA TYR A 102 1.61 -3.53 6.14
C TYR A 102 2.30 -4.47 7.14
N LEU A 103 3.61 -4.58 7.07
CA LEU A 103 4.44 -5.40 7.95
C LEU A 103 5.20 -4.46 8.90
N CYS A 104 5.19 -4.74 10.19
CA CYS A 104 5.76 -3.84 11.19
C CYS A 104 6.31 -4.59 12.40
N ASP A 105 7.40 -4.09 12.98
CA ASP A 105 7.87 -4.46 14.31
C ASP A 105 6.81 -4.09 15.36
N SER A 106 6.42 -5.05 16.20
CA SER A 106 5.31 -4.88 17.14
C SER A 106 5.61 -3.88 18.25
N LYS A 107 6.87 -3.78 18.67
CA LYS A 107 7.30 -2.82 19.70
C LYS A 107 7.30 -1.39 19.13
N ARG A 108 7.93 -1.20 17.95
CA ARG A 108 7.97 0.11 17.29
C ARG A 108 6.56 0.62 16.94
N LEU A 109 5.66 -0.27 16.50
CA LEU A 109 4.26 0.09 16.26
C LEU A 109 3.58 0.63 17.52
N ARG A 110 3.83 0.05 18.68
CA ARG A 110 3.27 0.53 19.96
C ARG A 110 3.84 1.89 20.36
N ASP A 111 5.16 2.03 20.21
CA ASP A 111 5.87 3.24 20.64
C ASP A 111 5.50 4.44 19.76
N GLU A 112 5.42 4.25 18.44
CA GLU A 112 5.17 5.31 17.46
C GLU A 112 3.68 5.45 17.06
N LYS A 113 2.83 4.48 17.44
CA LYS A 113 1.41 4.40 17.06
C LYS A 113 1.20 4.60 15.56
N SER A 114 2.06 3.99 14.76
CA SER A 114 2.10 4.09 13.31
C SER A 114 2.54 2.79 12.67
N LEU A 115 1.98 2.49 11.48
CA LEU A 115 2.49 1.44 10.57
C LEU A 115 3.64 1.95 9.70
N PHE A 116 3.84 3.27 9.64
CA PHE A 116 4.93 3.92 8.94
C PHE A 116 5.98 4.35 9.97
N ILE A 117 6.92 3.46 10.27
CA ILE A 117 7.96 3.74 11.25
C ILE A 117 8.98 4.70 10.64
N LYS A 118 9.07 5.90 11.19
CA LYS A 118 10.01 6.91 10.69
C LYS A 118 11.44 6.37 10.61
N GLU A 119 12.15 6.75 9.57
CA GLU A 119 13.55 6.40 9.30
C GLU A 119 13.82 4.91 9.06
N SER A 120 12.81 4.03 9.22
CA SER A 120 12.97 2.57 9.09
C SER A 120 11.76 1.92 8.40
N CYS A 121 11.17 2.59 7.41
CA CYS A 121 10.05 2.11 6.60
C CYS A 121 10.46 1.99 5.14
N PHE A 122 10.26 0.81 4.53
CA PHE A 122 10.59 0.56 3.13
C PHE A 122 9.36 0.16 2.33
N ALA A 123 9.36 0.53 1.05
CA ALA A 123 8.28 0.20 0.13
C ALA A 123 8.48 -1.19 -0.50
N PHE A 124 7.49 -2.06 -0.40
CA PHE A 124 7.40 -3.30 -1.16
C PHE A 124 6.58 -3.05 -2.44
N LYS A 125 7.24 -3.13 -3.61
CA LYS A 125 6.61 -2.88 -4.91
C LYS A 125 5.86 -4.12 -5.37
N MET A 126 4.53 -4.00 -5.52
CA MET A 126 3.66 -5.04 -6.05
C MET A 126 3.23 -4.74 -7.48
N ASN A 127 2.92 -5.78 -8.23
CA ASN A 127 2.31 -5.64 -9.54
C ASN A 127 0.90 -5.05 -9.43
N PHE A 128 0.47 -4.31 -10.44
CA PHE A 128 -0.87 -3.70 -10.49
C PHE A 128 -1.99 -4.74 -10.27
N SER A 129 -1.89 -5.88 -10.94
CA SER A 129 -2.88 -6.96 -10.87
C SER A 129 -3.03 -7.61 -9.48
N HIS A 130 -1.99 -7.53 -8.62
CA HIS A 130 -2.05 -7.97 -7.21
C HIS A 130 -2.43 -6.84 -6.25
N SER A 131 -2.63 -5.65 -6.77
CA SER A 131 -2.79 -4.40 -6.01
C SER A 131 -4.18 -3.79 -6.15
N ILE A 132 -5.18 -4.57 -6.59
CA ILE A 132 -6.56 -4.11 -6.67
C ILE A 132 -7.12 -4.03 -5.25
N ASP A 133 -7.59 -2.84 -4.91
CA ASP A 133 -8.34 -2.55 -3.69
C ASP A 133 -9.81 -2.41 -4.04
N ILE A 134 -10.69 -3.17 -3.41
CA ILE A 134 -12.11 -3.25 -3.75
C ILE A 134 -12.88 -2.26 -2.89
N ASP A 135 -13.10 -1.07 -3.42
CA ASP A 135 -13.94 -0.03 -2.84
C ASP A 135 -15.30 0.10 -3.56
N SER A 136 -15.39 -0.39 -4.80
CA SER A 136 -16.57 -0.30 -5.66
C SER A 136 -16.90 -1.63 -6.35
N LYS A 137 -18.07 -1.70 -7.00
CA LYS A 137 -18.45 -2.85 -7.84
C LYS A 137 -17.53 -3.01 -9.05
N ASP A 138 -17.04 -1.93 -9.61
CA ASP A 138 -16.12 -1.95 -10.75
C ASP A 138 -14.78 -2.54 -10.35
N ASP A 139 -14.28 -2.23 -9.15
CA ASP A 139 -13.06 -2.85 -8.62
C ASP A 139 -13.24 -4.36 -8.42
N LEU A 140 -14.44 -4.80 -7.96
CA LEU A 140 -14.76 -6.21 -7.84
C LEU A 140 -14.76 -6.92 -9.20
N HIS A 141 -15.32 -6.30 -10.24
CA HIS A 141 -15.27 -6.85 -11.60
C HIS A 141 -13.83 -6.94 -12.12
N LEU A 142 -13.02 -5.91 -11.86
CA LEU A 142 -11.61 -5.91 -12.22
C LEU A 142 -10.82 -6.99 -11.47
N ALA A 143 -11.09 -7.17 -10.18
CA ALA A 143 -10.47 -8.22 -9.37
C ALA A 143 -10.83 -9.61 -9.91
N ASN A 144 -12.09 -9.87 -10.23
CA ASN A 144 -12.53 -11.13 -10.85
C ASN A 144 -11.84 -11.40 -12.18
N PHE A 145 -11.72 -10.39 -13.05
CA PHE A 145 -11.00 -10.52 -14.31
C PHE A 145 -9.55 -11.00 -14.12
N PHE A 146 -8.83 -10.43 -13.15
CA PHE A 146 -7.47 -10.88 -12.86
C PHE A 146 -7.42 -12.26 -12.22
N LEU A 147 -8.37 -12.61 -11.35
CA LEU A 147 -8.45 -13.92 -10.73
C LEU A 147 -8.64 -15.03 -11.79
N ASP A 148 -9.55 -14.83 -12.73
CA ASP A 148 -9.79 -15.78 -13.84
C ASP A 148 -8.54 -15.96 -14.70
N LYS A 149 -7.82 -14.88 -14.98
CA LYS A 149 -6.57 -14.93 -15.74
C LYS A 149 -5.44 -15.70 -15.03
N TYR A 150 -5.44 -15.74 -13.70
CA TYR A 150 -4.44 -16.51 -12.94
C TYR A 150 -4.80 -18.00 -12.83
N ASN A 151 -6.08 -18.34 -12.98
CA ASN A 151 -6.57 -19.72 -12.92
C ASN A 151 -6.61 -20.40 -14.31
N SER A 152 -6.34 -19.66 -15.37
CA SER A 152 -6.25 -20.15 -16.78
C SER A 152 -4.83 -20.50 -17.15
#